data_ba87b039a3f4734bcb75d5743ab51f8a
#
_entry.id   ba87b039a3f4734bcb75d5743ab51f8a
#
_cell.length_a   1.000
_cell.length_b   1.000
_cell.length_c   1.000
_cell.angle_alpha   90.00
_cell.angle_beta   90.00
_cell.angle_gamma   90.00
#
_symmetry.space_group_name_H-M   'P 1'
#
loop_
_entity.id
_entity.type
_entity.pdbx_description
1 polymer ?
#
loop_
_entity_poly.entity_id
_entity_poly.type
_entity_poly.pdbx_seq_one_letter_code
_entity_poly.pdbx_strand_id
1 'polypeptide(L)'
;KYALGTPYSGIYGLLVIFSCVLRGFPMLNCGDEIAQLNGWDYKEDPDRVEDSRNLHRSKFDWTKAALRKKSGTLQNQLWKGMEDLRAMRNDPCFAPDAWVSTWDTFNDSVLAVIRQHEGKTLVGLFNFSPDPQHAHLNACNGILNAMDADLQPYESQLIHL
;
A
#
# COMPACT_ATOMS: atom_id res chain seq x y z
N LYS A 1 -2.82 -12.27 -0.47
CA LYS A 1 -3.85 -11.36 -1.03
C LYS A 1 -4.26 -10.36 0.03
N TYR A 2 -4.05 -9.10 -0.26
CA TYR A 2 -4.40 -7.98 0.62
C TYR A 2 -5.45 -7.13 -0.11
N ALA A 3 -6.74 -7.42 0.10
CA ALA A 3 -7.83 -6.62 -0.43
C ALA A 3 -8.61 -6.00 0.73
N LEU A 4 -8.74 -4.69 0.74
CA LEU A 4 -9.55 -3.96 1.71
C LEU A 4 -10.90 -3.64 1.09
N GLY A 5 -11.94 -4.28 1.57
CA GLY A 5 -13.26 -4.52 1.05
C GLY A 5 -14.20 -3.39 0.62
N THR A 6 -13.75 -2.18 0.30
CA THR A 6 -14.55 -1.16 -0.39
C THR A 6 -13.69 -0.35 -1.36
N PRO A 7 -14.24 0.27 -2.43
CA PRO A 7 -13.45 1.02 -3.41
C PRO A 7 -12.53 2.07 -2.78
N TYR A 8 -13.00 2.82 -1.79
CA TYR A 8 -12.18 3.86 -1.13
C TYR A 8 -11.14 3.27 -0.16
N SER A 9 -11.47 2.21 0.56
CA SER A 9 -10.53 1.50 1.42
C SER A 9 -9.53 0.67 0.59
N GLY A 10 -9.95 0.21 -0.59
CA GLY A 10 -9.08 -0.49 -1.55
C GLY A 10 -7.93 0.37 -2.02
N ILE A 11 -8.20 1.57 -2.55
CA ILE A 11 -7.15 2.51 -3.01
C ILE A 11 -6.21 2.86 -1.87
N TYR A 12 -6.73 3.19 -0.69
CA TYR A 12 -5.91 3.56 0.45
C TYR A 12 -4.99 2.42 0.90
N GLY A 13 -5.55 1.23 1.05
CA GLY A 13 -4.78 0.04 1.39
C GLY A 13 -3.72 -0.28 0.35
N LEU A 14 -4.07 -0.17 -0.93
CA LEU A 14 -3.14 -0.36 -2.05
C LEU A 14 -1.95 0.61 -1.97
N LEU A 15 -2.18 1.91 -1.72
CA LEU A 15 -1.12 2.91 -1.63
C LEU A 15 -0.19 2.64 -0.44
N VAL A 16 -0.73 2.21 0.70
CA VAL A 16 0.07 1.84 1.88
C VAL A 16 0.92 0.62 1.57
N ILE A 17 0.34 -0.44 1.01
CA ILE A 17 1.07 -1.66 0.64
C ILE A 17 2.15 -1.33 -0.38
N PHE A 18 1.82 -0.58 -1.42
CA PHE A 18 2.75 -0.15 -2.46
C PHE A 18 3.93 0.61 -1.86
N SER A 19 3.69 1.60 -0.98
CA SER A 19 4.76 2.36 -0.34
C SER A 19 5.69 1.48 0.51
N CYS A 20 5.15 0.42 1.13
CA CYS A 20 5.94 -0.54 1.90
C CYS A 20 6.79 -1.48 1.03
N VAL A 21 6.41 -1.70 -0.24
CA VAL A 21 7.13 -2.58 -1.17
C VAL A 21 8.24 -1.82 -1.90
N LEU A 22 8.13 -0.51 -2.05
CA LEU A 22 9.17 0.31 -2.67
C LEU A 22 10.48 0.30 -1.86
N ARG A 23 11.55 0.76 -2.50
CA ARG A 23 12.84 0.94 -1.84
C ARG A 23 12.81 2.15 -0.90
N GLY A 24 13.46 2.02 0.26
CA GLY A 24 13.59 3.08 1.25
C GLY A 24 12.76 2.84 2.51
N PHE A 25 12.52 3.92 3.24
CA PHE A 25 11.71 3.88 4.46
C PHE A 25 10.28 4.29 4.14
N PRO A 26 9.27 3.42 4.34
CA PRO A 26 7.88 3.83 4.23
C PRO A 26 7.56 4.83 5.34
N MET A 27 7.10 6.00 4.95
CA MET A 27 6.65 7.03 5.87
C MET A 27 5.13 7.11 5.84
N LEU A 28 4.51 6.94 7.01
CA LEU A 28 3.08 7.13 7.20
C LEU A 28 2.84 8.50 7.82
N ASN A 29 1.88 9.26 7.30
CA ASN A 29 1.46 10.48 7.93
C ASN A 29 0.58 10.16 9.14
N CYS A 30 0.66 11.00 10.17
CA CYS A 30 -0.19 10.86 11.36
C CYS A 30 -1.67 10.91 10.98
N GLY A 31 -2.42 9.86 11.28
CA GLY A 31 -3.83 9.71 10.91
C GLY A 31 -4.06 8.72 9.75
N ASP A 32 -3.04 8.38 8.97
CA ASP A 32 -3.16 7.39 7.90
C ASP A 32 -3.60 6.03 8.45
N GLU A 33 -3.08 5.65 9.61
CA GLU A 33 -3.38 4.39 10.31
C GLU A 33 -4.84 4.26 10.77
N ILE A 34 -5.59 5.35 10.74
CA ILE A 34 -7.01 5.39 11.11
C ILE A 34 -7.92 5.93 10.01
N ALA A 35 -7.38 6.11 8.79
CA ALA A 35 -8.08 6.76 7.68
C ALA A 35 -8.66 8.14 8.09
N GLN A 36 -7.86 8.97 8.75
CA GLN A 36 -8.25 10.33 9.09
C GLN A 36 -8.36 11.15 7.79
N LEU A 37 -9.44 11.87 7.65
CA LEU A 37 -9.66 12.75 6.49
C LEU A 37 -8.98 14.11 6.70
N ASN A 38 -8.82 14.83 5.60
CA ASN A 38 -8.36 16.21 5.61
C ASN A 38 -9.28 17.10 6.45
N GLY A 39 -8.69 18.00 7.24
CA GLY A 39 -9.42 18.96 8.06
C GLY A 39 -9.65 20.28 7.34
N TRP A 40 -10.84 20.47 6.85
CA TRP A 40 -11.23 21.71 6.17
C TRP A 40 -11.57 22.86 7.14
N ASP A 41 -11.69 22.57 8.42
CA ASP A 41 -11.95 23.50 9.52
C ASP A 41 -10.88 24.59 9.67
N TYR A 42 -9.67 24.36 9.17
CA TYR A 42 -8.60 25.37 9.18
C TYR A 42 -8.98 26.66 8.43
N LYS A 43 -9.92 26.57 7.46
CA LYS A 43 -10.39 27.74 6.71
C LYS A 43 -11.24 28.70 7.54
N GLU A 44 -11.78 28.23 8.66
CA GLU A 44 -12.60 29.01 9.58
C GLU A 44 -11.74 29.67 10.68
N ASP A 45 -10.45 29.30 10.77
CA ASP A 45 -9.50 29.80 11.75
C ASP A 45 -8.63 30.90 11.13
N PRO A 46 -8.77 32.17 11.59
CA PRO A 46 -8.01 33.31 11.04
C PRO A 46 -6.49 33.15 11.11
N ASP A 47 -5.99 32.40 12.11
CA ASP A 47 -4.55 32.16 12.30
C ASP A 47 -4.00 31.05 11.42
N ARG A 48 -4.88 30.26 10.77
CA ARG A 48 -4.52 29.08 9.98
C ARG A 48 -4.93 29.12 8.52
N VAL A 49 -5.89 29.99 8.16
CA VAL A 49 -6.51 30.05 6.83
C VAL A 49 -5.52 30.32 5.71
N GLU A 50 -4.50 31.12 5.95
CA GLU A 50 -3.47 31.48 4.97
C GLU A 50 -2.46 30.36 4.66
N ASP A 51 -2.41 29.32 5.50
CA ASP A 51 -1.48 28.20 5.30
C ASP A 51 -2.24 26.92 4.94
N SER A 52 -2.28 26.62 3.62
CA SER A 52 -2.97 25.43 3.07
C SER A 52 -2.42 24.10 3.60
N ARG A 53 -1.20 24.07 4.17
CA ARG A 53 -0.64 22.88 4.81
C ARG A 53 -1.47 22.43 6.01
N ASN A 54 -2.24 23.34 6.61
CA ASN A 54 -3.16 23.00 7.70
C ASN A 54 -4.26 22.02 7.31
N LEU A 55 -4.56 21.88 6.01
CA LEU A 55 -5.45 20.84 5.49
C LEU A 55 -5.07 19.43 5.98
N HIS A 56 -3.78 19.15 6.06
CA HIS A 56 -3.22 17.85 6.46
C HIS A 56 -2.75 17.80 7.92
N ARG A 57 -2.99 18.88 8.70
CA ARG A 57 -2.52 19.01 10.07
C ARG A 57 -3.66 19.08 11.09
N SER A 58 -4.73 18.36 10.81
CA SER A 58 -5.84 18.21 11.77
C SER A 58 -5.37 17.54 13.06
N LYS A 59 -6.04 17.86 14.16
CA LYS A 59 -5.82 17.13 15.42
C LYS A 59 -6.13 15.65 15.20
N PHE A 60 -5.29 14.79 15.80
CA PHE A 60 -5.49 13.34 15.70
C PHE A 60 -6.80 12.92 16.37
N ASP A 61 -7.62 12.16 15.64
CA ASP A 61 -8.93 11.70 16.12
C ASP A 61 -8.78 10.43 16.98
N TRP A 62 -8.65 10.62 18.28
CA TRP A 62 -8.53 9.53 19.25
C TRP A 62 -9.80 8.65 19.35
N THR A 63 -10.97 9.21 19.08
CA THR A 63 -12.23 8.47 19.05
C THR A 63 -12.23 7.50 17.88
N LYS A 64 -11.84 7.98 16.70
CA LYS A 64 -11.67 7.16 15.52
C LYS A 64 -10.56 6.11 15.71
N ALA A 65 -9.47 6.49 16.34
CA ALA A 65 -8.35 5.59 16.64
C ALA A 65 -8.79 4.41 17.56
N ALA A 66 -9.72 4.63 18.49
CA ALA A 66 -10.23 3.56 19.34
C ALA A 66 -10.93 2.45 18.54
N LEU A 67 -11.49 2.77 17.35
CA LEU A 67 -12.17 1.81 16.49
C LEU A 67 -11.23 0.73 15.91
N ARG A 68 -9.91 0.92 15.97
CA ARG A 68 -8.93 -0.11 15.53
C ARG A 68 -9.07 -1.42 16.30
N LYS A 69 -9.64 -1.37 17.52
CA LYS A 69 -9.91 -2.55 18.36
C LYS A 69 -11.26 -3.21 18.09
N LYS A 70 -12.14 -2.55 17.31
CA LYS A 70 -13.49 -3.04 17.00
C LYS A 70 -13.49 -3.75 15.66
N SER A 71 -13.71 -5.06 15.68
CA SER A 71 -13.79 -5.89 14.47
C SER A 71 -14.83 -5.37 13.48
N GLY A 72 -14.51 -5.44 12.17
CA GLY A 72 -15.39 -5.03 11.08
C GLY A 72 -15.34 -3.53 10.76
N THR A 73 -14.66 -2.70 11.54
CA THR A 73 -14.46 -1.28 11.21
C THR A 73 -13.31 -1.11 10.21
N LEU A 74 -13.34 -0.03 9.42
CA LEU A 74 -12.26 0.32 8.51
C LEU A 74 -10.92 0.48 9.28
N GLN A 75 -10.95 1.12 10.44
CA GLN A 75 -9.77 1.31 11.29
C GLN A 75 -9.16 -0.02 11.75
N ASN A 76 -9.99 -1.01 12.08
CA ASN A 76 -9.52 -2.34 12.44
C ASN A 76 -8.86 -3.06 11.25
N GLN A 77 -9.46 -2.94 10.06
CA GLN A 77 -8.90 -3.53 8.82
C GLN A 77 -7.54 -2.90 8.47
N LEU A 78 -7.47 -1.57 8.49
CA LEU A 78 -6.22 -0.84 8.24
C LEU A 78 -5.13 -1.20 9.24
N TRP A 79 -5.48 -1.20 10.52
CA TRP A 79 -4.53 -1.53 11.59
C TRP A 79 -3.94 -2.94 11.41
N LYS A 80 -4.79 -3.94 11.18
CA LYS A 80 -4.35 -5.32 10.91
C LYS A 80 -3.48 -5.40 9.66
N GLY A 81 -3.90 -4.75 8.56
CA GLY A 81 -3.09 -4.71 7.34
C GLY A 81 -1.71 -4.11 7.57
N MET A 82 -1.60 -3.06 8.39
CA MET A 82 -0.29 -2.48 8.75
C MET A 82 0.55 -3.41 9.62
N GLU A 83 -0.05 -4.15 10.55
CA GLU A 83 0.66 -5.17 11.33
C GLU A 83 1.22 -6.27 10.43
N ASP A 84 0.43 -6.76 9.46
CA ASP A 84 0.85 -7.75 8.49
C ASP A 84 2.00 -7.23 7.61
N LEU A 85 1.90 -5.98 7.12
CA LEU A 85 2.98 -5.34 6.34
C LEU A 85 4.26 -5.17 7.16
N ARG A 86 4.14 -4.83 8.43
CA ARG A 86 5.30 -4.74 9.34
C ARG A 86 5.97 -6.10 9.50
N ALA A 87 5.18 -7.17 9.67
CA ALA A 87 5.69 -8.53 9.77
C ALA A 87 6.39 -8.96 8.47
N MET A 88 5.78 -8.67 7.32
CA MET A 88 6.33 -8.96 6.01
C MET A 88 7.69 -8.28 5.78
N ARG A 89 7.91 -7.07 6.29
CA ARG A 89 9.20 -6.37 6.14
C ARG A 89 10.37 -7.00 6.89
N ASN A 90 10.15 -8.05 7.64
CA ASN A 90 11.23 -8.90 8.18
C ASN A 90 11.76 -9.90 7.14
N ASP A 91 11.11 -10.02 5.98
CA ASP A 91 11.58 -10.88 4.89
C ASP A 91 12.90 -10.36 4.30
N PRO A 92 13.87 -11.24 3.98
CA PRO A 92 15.16 -10.85 3.40
C PRO A 92 15.04 -9.99 2.13
N CYS A 93 14.00 -10.17 1.32
CA CYS A 93 13.76 -9.32 0.13
C CYS A 93 13.56 -7.84 0.46
N PHE A 94 13.34 -7.47 1.72
CA PHE A 94 13.27 -6.07 2.18
C PHE A 94 14.56 -5.55 2.78
N ALA A 95 15.67 -6.31 2.72
CA ALA A 95 16.98 -5.83 3.15
C ALA A 95 17.35 -4.51 2.45
N PRO A 96 18.13 -3.62 3.09
CA PRO A 96 18.49 -2.30 2.51
C PRO A 96 19.23 -2.40 1.19
N ASP A 97 20.00 -3.46 0.99
CA ASP A 97 20.79 -3.77 -0.19
C ASP A 97 20.07 -4.68 -1.20
N ALA A 98 18.82 -5.08 -0.93
CA ALA A 98 18.04 -5.85 -1.88
C ALA A 98 17.91 -5.12 -3.23
N TRP A 99 18.07 -5.87 -4.31
CA TRP A 99 17.79 -5.35 -5.64
C TRP A 99 16.29 -5.12 -5.81
N VAL A 100 15.91 -3.98 -6.39
CA VAL A 100 14.52 -3.59 -6.62
C VAL A 100 14.39 -3.00 -8.01
N SER A 101 13.41 -3.48 -8.77
CA SER A 101 13.08 -2.96 -10.09
C SER A 101 11.58 -3.09 -10.36
N THR A 102 11.10 -2.35 -11.34
CA THR A 102 9.77 -2.56 -11.95
C THR A 102 9.90 -3.54 -13.12
N TRP A 103 8.80 -4.21 -13.44
CA TRP A 103 8.71 -5.15 -14.55
C TRP A 103 7.46 -4.87 -15.40
N ASP A 104 7.54 -5.07 -16.70
CA ASP A 104 6.41 -4.85 -17.59
C ASP A 104 5.33 -5.93 -17.34
N THR A 105 4.10 -5.50 -17.19
CA THR A 105 2.92 -6.35 -16.99
C THR A 105 2.05 -6.44 -18.24
N PHE A 106 2.43 -5.73 -19.31
CA PHE A 106 1.61 -5.55 -20.51
C PHE A 106 0.20 -5.02 -20.21
N ASN A 107 0.04 -4.33 -19.09
CA ASN A 107 -1.21 -3.74 -18.64
C ASN A 107 -0.94 -2.43 -17.89
N ASP A 108 -1.35 -1.31 -18.47
CA ASP A 108 -1.11 0.04 -17.95
C ASP A 108 -1.79 0.29 -16.57
N SER A 109 -2.75 -0.54 -16.19
CA SER A 109 -3.43 -0.45 -14.90
C SER A 109 -2.74 -1.24 -13.78
N VAL A 110 -1.75 -2.08 -14.12
CA VAL A 110 -1.07 -2.96 -13.16
C VAL A 110 0.41 -2.66 -13.13
N LEU A 111 0.92 -2.35 -11.95
CA LEU A 111 2.36 -2.20 -11.71
C LEU A 111 2.92 -3.49 -11.09
N ALA A 112 4.06 -3.95 -11.61
CA ALA A 112 4.89 -4.98 -10.98
C ALA A 112 6.15 -4.38 -10.37
N VAL A 113 6.45 -4.76 -9.13
CA VAL A 113 7.72 -4.46 -8.44
C VAL A 113 8.37 -5.79 -8.07
N ILE A 114 9.60 -5.99 -8.49
CA ILE A 114 10.39 -7.17 -8.15
C ILE A 114 11.46 -6.78 -7.14
N ARG A 115 11.57 -7.57 -6.09
CA ARG A 115 12.63 -7.47 -5.09
C ARG A 115 13.41 -8.79 -5.06
N GLN A 116 14.73 -8.69 -4.99
CA GLN A 116 15.58 -9.87 -4.90
C GLN A 116 16.69 -9.68 -3.87
N HIS A 117 16.90 -10.69 -3.06
CA HIS A 117 17.99 -10.72 -2.08
C HIS A 117 18.37 -12.16 -1.75
N GLU A 118 19.67 -12.47 -1.78
CA GLU A 118 20.23 -13.80 -1.44
C GLU A 118 19.52 -14.98 -2.14
N GLY A 119 19.22 -14.80 -3.43
CA GLY A 119 18.56 -15.83 -4.24
C GLY A 119 17.05 -15.99 -4.02
N LYS A 120 16.45 -15.19 -3.14
CA LYS A 120 15.00 -15.12 -2.95
C LYS A 120 14.42 -13.99 -3.78
N THR A 121 13.25 -14.21 -4.36
CA THR A 121 12.54 -13.22 -5.16
C THR A 121 11.14 -12.99 -4.59
N LEU A 122 10.76 -11.73 -4.47
CA LEU A 122 9.41 -11.29 -4.14
C LEU A 122 8.89 -10.43 -5.29
N VAL A 123 7.73 -10.80 -5.82
CA VAL A 123 7.00 -10.04 -6.83
C VAL A 123 5.79 -9.38 -6.17
N GLY A 124 5.71 -8.07 -6.24
CA GLY A 124 4.53 -7.28 -5.85
C GLY A 124 3.77 -6.84 -7.09
N LEU A 125 2.50 -7.20 -7.19
CA LEU A 125 1.58 -6.78 -8.24
C LEU A 125 0.51 -5.87 -7.65
N PHE A 126 0.21 -4.76 -8.33
CA PHE A 126 -0.69 -3.71 -7.83
C PHE A 126 -1.64 -3.27 -8.93
N ASN A 127 -2.94 -3.54 -8.77
CA ASN A 127 -3.98 -3.04 -9.66
C ASN A 127 -4.46 -1.67 -9.18
N PHE A 128 -4.14 -0.62 -9.93
CA PHE A 128 -4.56 0.76 -9.63
C PHE A 128 -5.90 1.15 -10.27
N SER A 129 -6.65 0.17 -10.79
CA SER A 129 -7.94 0.44 -11.43
C SER A 129 -9.13 -0.06 -10.59
N PRO A 130 -10.33 0.50 -10.83
CA PRO A 130 -11.57 0.01 -10.21
C PRO A 130 -12.10 -1.29 -10.83
N ASP A 131 -11.42 -1.83 -11.85
CA ASP A 131 -11.84 -3.01 -12.58
C ASP A 131 -10.90 -4.18 -12.33
N PRO A 132 -11.37 -5.45 -12.45
CA PRO A 132 -10.48 -6.60 -12.47
C PRO A 132 -9.49 -6.50 -13.62
N GLN A 133 -8.25 -6.87 -13.38
CA GLN A 133 -7.16 -6.78 -14.34
C GLN A 133 -6.40 -8.10 -14.46
N HIS A 134 -5.92 -8.37 -15.66
CA HIS A 134 -4.99 -9.46 -15.94
C HIS A 134 -3.60 -8.86 -16.22
N ALA A 135 -2.58 -9.45 -15.64
CA ALA A 135 -1.18 -9.08 -15.85
C ALA A 135 -0.38 -10.28 -16.31
N HIS A 136 0.49 -10.06 -17.30
CA HIS A 136 1.47 -11.05 -17.76
C HIS A 136 2.87 -10.53 -17.50
N LEU A 137 3.73 -11.35 -16.92
CA LEU A 137 5.13 -11.04 -16.71
C LEU A 137 5.99 -12.02 -17.51
N ASN A 138 6.83 -11.49 -18.39
CA ASN A 138 7.83 -12.29 -19.08
C ASN A 138 8.90 -12.81 -18.12
N ALA A 139 9.47 -13.94 -18.46
CA ALA A 139 10.60 -14.49 -17.72
C ALA A 139 11.80 -13.55 -17.70
N CYS A 140 12.50 -13.54 -16.58
CA CYS A 140 13.81 -12.91 -16.43
C CYS A 140 14.78 -13.96 -15.90
N ASN A 141 15.83 -14.25 -16.67
CA ASN A 141 16.77 -15.32 -16.35
C ASN A 141 17.33 -15.20 -14.93
N GLY A 142 17.13 -16.25 -14.13
CA GLY A 142 17.60 -16.34 -12.75
C GLY A 142 16.81 -15.54 -11.72
N ILE A 143 15.75 -14.82 -12.11
CA ILE A 143 14.95 -13.99 -11.23
C ILE A 143 13.48 -14.45 -11.22
N LEU A 144 12.88 -14.62 -12.38
CA LEU A 144 11.45 -14.83 -12.56
C LEU A 144 11.18 -15.78 -13.73
N ASN A 145 10.35 -16.78 -13.57
CA ASN A 145 9.71 -17.49 -14.69
C ASN A 145 8.53 -16.67 -15.20
N ALA A 146 8.16 -16.85 -16.47
CA ALA A 146 6.96 -16.23 -17.00
C ALA A 146 5.74 -16.62 -16.14
N MET A 147 4.91 -15.64 -15.82
CA MET A 147 3.73 -15.85 -14.99
C MET A 147 2.59 -14.94 -15.37
N ASP A 148 1.38 -15.41 -15.09
CA ASP A 148 0.15 -14.65 -15.24
C ASP A 148 -0.51 -14.45 -13.88
N ALA A 149 -1.21 -13.34 -13.71
CA ALA A 149 -1.94 -13.03 -12.48
C ALA A 149 -3.23 -12.27 -12.79
N ASP A 150 -4.30 -12.66 -12.11
CA ASP A 150 -5.57 -11.95 -12.10
C ASP A 150 -5.71 -11.18 -10.79
N LEU A 151 -5.97 -9.90 -10.87
CA LEU A 151 -6.14 -9.02 -9.73
C LEU A 151 -7.55 -8.42 -9.71
N GLN A 152 -8.19 -8.45 -8.54
CA GLN A 152 -9.45 -7.74 -8.31
C GLN A 152 -9.22 -6.21 -8.28
N PRO A 153 -10.28 -5.40 -8.34
CA PRO A 153 -10.18 -3.94 -8.19
C PRO A 153 -9.36 -3.56 -6.96
N TYR A 154 -8.32 -2.72 -7.17
CA TYR A 154 -7.42 -2.23 -6.12
C TYR A 154 -6.74 -3.34 -5.30
N GLU A 155 -6.63 -4.55 -5.86
CA GLU A 155 -5.93 -5.64 -5.21
C GLU A 155 -4.41 -5.49 -5.35
N SER A 156 -3.70 -5.91 -4.31
CA SER A 156 -2.27 -6.20 -4.36
C SER A 156 -2.00 -7.67 -4.09
N GLN A 157 -1.05 -8.24 -4.80
CA GLN A 157 -0.56 -9.59 -4.58
C GLN A 157 0.94 -9.55 -4.33
N LEU A 158 1.40 -10.24 -3.29
CA LEU A 158 2.81 -10.43 -2.98
C LEU A 158 3.12 -11.92 -3.10
N ILE A 159 4.03 -12.26 -4.00
CA ILE A 159 4.30 -13.63 -4.44
C ILE A 159 5.78 -13.91 -4.23
N HIS A 160 6.08 -14.92 -3.43
CA HIS A 160 7.44 -15.45 -3.29
C HIS A 160 7.71 -16.51 -4.35
N LEU A 161 8.92 -16.47 -4.93
CA LEU A 161 9.40 -17.39 -5.95
C LEU A 161 10.64 -18.13 -5.45
#